data_cdba9bccf2bb03c3afb6a61a236e3834
#
_entry.id   cdba9bccf2bb03c3afb6a61a236e3834
#
_cell.length_a   1.000
_cell.length_b   1.000
_cell.length_c   1.000
_cell.angle_alpha   90.00
_cell.angle_beta   90.00
_cell.angle_gamma   90.00
#
_symmetry.space_group_name_H-M   'P 1'
#
loop_
_entity.id
_entity.type
_entity.pdbx_description
1 polymer ?
#
loop_
_entity_poly.entity_id
_entity_poly.type
_entity_poly.pdbx_seq_one_letter_code
_entity_poly.pdbx_strand_id
1 'polypeptide(L)'
;ISSHDSFKVLRLPYSNGQDARSFSMYIILPNEKAGLFALEKGLTVDILEKTLVKGVEVDVGTFKLPKFKVSAGYEVPDTLKEMGMKLPFSDEADFSGMVDSSSNGGHALSISNVFHKTFIEVNEEGTEAAAATAGVVVLRSFVLRSSEDFIADHPFMFVLKEDITGIIVFMGHVVNPLSTS
;
A
#
# COMPACT_ATOMS: atom_id res chain seq x y z
N ILE A 1 15.60 -6.69 -0.24
CA ILE A 1 15.13 -7.02 1.12
C ILE A 1 15.94 -6.20 2.10
N SER A 2 15.32 -5.73 3.17
CA SER A 2 15.98 -5.16 4.34
C SER A 2 15.45 -5.82 5.60
N SER A 3 16.35 -6.21 6.50
CA SER A 3 16.02 -6.86 7.76
C SER A 3 16.15 -5.88 8.92
N HIS A 4 15.13 -5.85 9.77
CA HIS A 4 15.02 -5.05 10.98
C HIS A 4 14.84 -5.97 12.18
N ASP A 5 14.96 -5.45 13.41
CA ASP A 5 14.90 -6.27 14.63
C ASP A 5 13.61 -7.08 14.75
N SER A 6 12.46 -6.52 14.36
CA SER A 6 11.14 -7.14 14.52
C SER A 6 10.41 -7.49 13.22
N PHE A 7 10.95 -7.11 12.05
CA PHE A 7 10.33 -7.36 10.75
C PHE A 7 11.34 -7.33 9.61
N LYS A 8 10.95 -7.88 8.47
CA LYS A 8 11.63 -7.75 7.19
C LYS A 8 10.82 -6.92 6.23
N VAL A 9 11.47 -6.21 5.32
CA VAL A 9 10.84 -5.44 4.25
C VAL A 9 11.33 -5.92 2.90
N LEU A 10 10.40 -6.29 2.06
CA LEU A 10 10.64 -6.55 0.64
C LEU A 10 10.13 -5.36 -0.17
N ARG A 11 10.93 -4.82 -1.07
CA ARG A 11 10.52 -3.82 -2.05
C ARG A 11 10.43 -4.47 -3.43
N LEU A 12 9.28 -4.33 -4.06
CA LEU A 12 8.99 -4.78 -5.41
C LEU A 12 8.70 -3.55 -6.28
N PRO A 13 9.64 -3.09 -7.11
CA PRO A 13 9.40 -1.97 -8.01
C PRO A 13 8.47 -2.40 -9.15
N TYR A 14 7.52 -1.54 -9.52
CA TYR A 14 6.70 -1.73 -10.71
C TYR A 14 7.43 -1.26 -11.96
N SER A 15 7.12 -1.89 -13.09
CA SER A 15 7.56 -1.41 -14.39
C SER A 15 6.86 -0.10 -14.75
N ASN A 16 7.63 0.93 -15.07
CA ASN A 16 7.09 2.28 -15.32
C ASN A 16 6.57 2.46 -16.74
N GLY A 17 6.84 1.53 -17.66
CA GLY A 17 6.55 1.74 -19.09
C GLY A 17 7.16 3.05 -19.61
N GLN A 18 6.30 3.96 -20.07
CA GLN A 18 6.69 5.32 -20.54
C GLN A 18 6.35 6.42 -19.51
N ASP A 19 5.82 6.07 -18.33
CA ASP A 19 5.49 7.05 -17.28
C ASP A 19 6.75 7.48 -16.53
N ALA A 20 6.87 8.78 -16.28
CA ALA A 20 7.96 9.34 -15.48
C ALA A 20 7.83 8.99 -13.98
N ARG A 21 6.62 8.63 -13.53
CA ARG A 21 6.37 8.19 -12.15
C ARG A 21 6.82 6.77 -11.96
N SER A 22 7.38 6.47 -10.79
CA SER A 22 7.75 5.12 -10.40
C SER A 22 7.05 4.74 -9.10
N PHE A 23 6.56 3.52 -9.06
CA PHE A 23 5.84 2.97 -7.92
C PHE A 23 6.54 1.73 -7.41
N SER A 24 6.46 1.51 -6.12
CA SER A 24 6.97 0.28 -5.49
C SER A 24 5.97 -0.25 -4.49
N MET A 25 5.77 -1.57 -4.51
CA MET A 25 5.10 -2.30 -3.46
C MET A 25 6.13 -2.68 -2.39
N TYR A 26 5.82 -2.36 -1.15
CA TYR A 26 6.59 -2.79 0.00
C TYR A 26 5.77 -3.82 0.78
N ILE A 27 6.36 -4.97 1.07
CA ILE A 27 5.78 -5.99 1.93
C ILE A 27 6.56 -5.96 3.24
N ILE A 28 5.87 -5.68 4.34
CA ILE A 28 6.45 -5.61 5.69
C ILE A 28 5.98 -6.86 6.44
N LEU A 29 6.90 -7.80 6.62
CA LEU A 29 6.63 -9.10 7.22
C LEU A 29 7.20 -9.12 8.65
N PRO A 30 6.36 -9.26 9.69
CA PRO A 30 6.85 -9.44 11.06
C PRO A 30 7.75 -10.67 11.16
N ASN A 31 8.77 -10.64 12.01
CA ASN A 31 9.58 -11.84 12.28
C ASN A 31 8.78 -12.90 13.06
N GLU A 32 7.86 -12.46 13.90
CA GLU A 32 6.97 -13.31 14.68
C GLU A 32 5.65 -13.55 13.94
N LYS A 33 5.15 -14.79 13.90
CA LYS A 33 3.91 -15.16 13.19
C LYS A 33 2.67 -14.39 13.68
N ALA A 34 2.62 -14.03 14.94
CA ALA A 34 1.55 -13.23 15.55
C ALA A 34 1.93 -11.75 15.68
N GLY A 35 3.00 -11.30 15.01
CA GLY A 35 3.60 -9.98 15.21
C GLY A 35 2.87 -8.82 14.53
N LEU A 36 1.89 -9.06 13.65
CA LEU A 36 1.23 -8.03 12.86
C LEU A 36 0.66 -6.88 13.73
N PHE A 37 -0.06 -7.20 14.79
CA PHE A 37 -0.66 -6.19 15.66
C PHE A 37 0.38 -5.34 16.40
N ALA A 38 1.48 -5.97 16.85
CA ALA A 38 2.58 -5.24 17.48
C ALA A 38 3.30 -4.33 16.47
N LEU A 39 3.48 -4.82 15.24
CA LEU A 39 4.02 -4.04 14.14
C LEU A 39 3.15 -2.81 13.86
N GLU A 40 1.85 -2.98 13.66
CA GLU A 40 0.91 -1.87 13.40
C GLU A 40 0.93 -0.81 14.50
N LYS A 41 0.94 -1.22 15.76
CA LYS A 41 1.04 -0.29 16.89
C LYS A 41 2.37 0.46 16.97
N GLY A 42 3.45 -0.20 16.53
CA GLY A 42 4.79 0.37 16.56
C GLY A 42 5.12 1.25 15.36
N LEU A 43 4.35 1.17 14.27
CA LEU A 43 4.60 1.95 13.06
C LEU A 43 4.22 3.42 13.28
N THR A 44 5.25 4.26 13.27
CA THR A 44 5.11 5.72 13.21
C THR A 44 5.49 6.22 11.82
N VAL A 45 5.15 7.46 11.50
CA VAL A 45 5.55 8.11 10.24
C VAL A 45 7.07 8.06 10.08
N ASP A 46 7.82 8.37 11.12
CA ASP A 46 9.30 8.34 11.11
C ASP A 46 9.87 6.95 10.80
N ILE A 47 9.23 5.89 11.33
CA ILE A 47 9.64 4.51 11.06
C ILE A 47 9.31 4.14 9.61
N LEU A 48 8.12 4.49 9.12
CA LEU A 48 7.72 4.26 7.74
C LEU A 48 8.67 4.96 6.76
N GLU A 49 8.98 6.24 6.97
CA GLU A 49 9.90 6.99 6.12
C GLU A 49 11.29 6.37 6.06
N LYS A 50 11.83 5.90 7.20
CA LYS A 50 13.12 5.23 7.26
C LYS A 50 13.12 3.82 6.68
N THR A 51 11.97 3.16 6.72
CA THR A 51 11.80 1.76 6.29
C THR A 51 11.48 1.66 4.79
N LEU A 52 10.64 2.56 4.27
CA LEU A 52 10.19 2.57 2.89
C LEU A 52 11.16 3.36 1.99
N VAL A 53 12.42 3.02 2.08
CA VAL A 53 13.49 3.63 1.27
C VAL A 53 13.94 2.69 0.14
N LYS A 54 14.55 3.28 -0.89
CA LYS A 54 15.19 2.50 -1.95
C LYS A 54 16.44 1.83 -1.37
N GLY A 55 16.32 0.56 -1.02
CA GLY A 55 17.43 -0.26 -0.55
C GLY A 55 18.36 -0.72 -1.68
N VAL A 56 19.38 -1.46 -1.30
CA VAL A 56 20.28 -2.15 -2.24
C VAL A 56 19.58 -3.40 -2.75
N GLU A 57 19.70 -3.69 -4.04
CA GLU A 57 19.24 -4.97 -4.60
C GLU A 57 20.07 -6.12 -4.03
N VAL A 58 19.38 -7.15 -3.56
CA VAL A 58 19.99 -8.35 -3.00
C VAL A 58 19.51 -9.58 -3.78
N ASP A 59 20.37 -10.59 -3.86
CA ASP A 59 19.97 -11.87 -4.42
C ASP A 59 19.01 -12.55 -3.43
N VAL A 60 17.81 -12.88 -3.89
CA VAL A 60 16.80 -13.56 -3.08
C VAL A 60 16.93 -15.07 -3.30
N GLY A 61 16.98 -15.83 -2.22
CA GLY A 61 16.99 -17.30 -2.24
C GLY A 61 15.59 -17.84 -2.53
N THR A 62 14.89 -18.27 -1.49
CA THR A 62 13.50 -18.68 -1.60
C THR A 62 12.58 -17.48 -1.54
N PHE A 63 11.78 -17.28 -2.58
CA PHE A 63 10.77 -16.22 -2.63
C PHE A 63 9.36 -16.83 -2.63
N LYS A 64 8.56 -16.50 -1.61
CA LYS A 64 7.15 -16.90 -1.51
C LYS A 64 6.31 -15.74 -1.00
N LEU A 65 5.46 -15.21 -1.85
CA LEU A 65 4.46 -14.22 -1.52
C LEU A 65 3.11 -14.75 -2.03
N PRO A 66 2.08 -14.88 -1.18
CA PRO A 66 0.77 -15.33 -1.64
C PRO A 66 0.15 -14.28 -2.58
N LYS A 67 -0.62 -14.73 -3.57
CA LYS A 67 -1.56 -13.87 -4.27
C LYS A 67 -2.63 -13.42 -3.28
N PHE A 68 -3.03 -12.17 -3.35
CA PHE A 68 -4.09 -11.67 -2.49
C PHE A 68 -4.94 -10.62 -3.21
N LYS A 69 -6.17 -10.51 -2.73
CA LYS A 69 -7.15 -9.55 -3.19
C LYS A 69 -7.81 -8.96 -1.96
N VAL A 70 -7.66 -7.65 -1.80
CA VAL A 70 -8.23 -6.93 -0.65
C VAL A 70 -9.14 -5.84 -1.18
N SER A 71 -10.35 -5.79 -0.66
CA SER A 71 -11.25 -4.66 -0.85
C SER A 71 -11.66 -4.12 0.52
N ALA A 72 -11.75 -2.81 0.63
CA ALA A 72 -12.25 -2.13 1.81
C ALA A 72 -13.22 -1.05 1.40
N GLY A 73 -14.28 -0.90 2.19
CA GLY A 73 -15.26 0.16 1.99
C GLY A 73 -15.67 0.71 3.35
N TYR A 74 -15.65 2.02 3.48
CA TYR A 74 -16.02 2.71 4.72
C TYR A 74 -16.59 4.09 4.43
N GLU A 75 -17.34 4.59 5.38
CA GLU A 75 -17.86 5.95 5.39
C GLU A 75 -16.83 6.87 6.05
N VAL A 76 -16.57 8.02 5.44
CA VAL A 76 -15.50 8.93 5.89
C VAL A 76 -15.98 10.31 6.39
N PRO A 77 -17.29 10.64 6.51
CA PRO A 77 -17.71 11.97 6.88
C PRO A 77 -17.13 12.44 8.21
N ASP A 78 -17.14 11.57 9.22
CA ASP A 78 -16.68 11.94 10.56
C ASP A 78 -15.16 12.12 10.59
N THR A 79 -14.42 11.25 9.93
CA THR A 79 -12.96 11.42 9.77
C THR A 79 -12.62 12.73 9.05
N LEU A 80 -13.34 13.09 7.98
CA LEU A 80 -13.13 14.35 7.26
C LEU A 80 -13.45 15.57 8.13
N LYS A 81 -14.53 15.50 8.93
CA LYS A 81 -14.89 16.56 9.89
C LYS A 81 -13.83 16.73 10.98
N GLU A 82 -13.29 15.63 11.51
CA GLU A 82 -12.20 15.64 12.49
C GLU A 82 -10.91 16.24 11.92
N MET A 83 -10.63 15.99 10.64
CA MET A 83 -9.52 16.59 9.90
C MET A 83 -9.75 18.06 9.53
N GLY A 84 -10.92 18.65 9.90
CA GLY A 84 -11.23 20.06 9.70
C GLY A 84 -12.15 20.37 8.52
N MET A 85 -12.52 19.41 7.70
CA MET A 85 -13.45 19.59 6.57
C MET A 85 -14.91 19.57 7.09
N LYS A 86 -15.38 20.66 7.68
CA LYS A 86 -16.71 20.73 8.31
C LYS A 86 -17.76 21.38 7.41
N LEU A 87 -17.38 22.42 6.69
CA LEU A 87 -18.30 23.27 5.91
C LEU A 87 -19.16 22.48 4.90
N PRO A 88 -18.63 21.54 4.10
CA PRO A 88 -19.44 20.79 3.13
C PRO A 88 -20.56 19.94 3.74
N PHE A 89 -20.45 19.60 5.04
CA PHE A 89 -21.40 18.77 5.79
C PHE A 89 -22.36 19.59 6.67
N SER A 90 -22.35 20.90 6.56
CA SER A 90 -23.17 21.82 7.36
C SER A 90 -24.23 22.49 6.50
N ASP A 91 -25.19 23.18 7.17
CA ASP A 91 -26.20 23.99 6.50
C ASP A 91 -25.62 25.25 5.82
N GLU A 92 -24.37 25.59 6.12
CA GLU A 92 -23.64 26.72 5.52
C GLU A 92 -22.90 26.32 4.23
N ALA A 93 -23.03 25.03 3.78
CA ALA A 93 -22.42 24.57 2.56
C ALA A 93 -22.97 25.30 1.32
N ASP A 94 -22.07 25.68 0.42
CA ASP A 94 -22.45 26.30 -0.84
C ASP A 94 -22.13 25.36 -2.03
N PHE A 95 -23.17 24.74 -2.54
CA PHE A 95 -23.14 23.92 -3.76
C PHE A 95 -23.97 24.53 -4.89
N SER A 96 -24.19 25.85 -4.86
CA SER A 96 -24.98 26.58 -5.86
C SER A 96 -24.45 26.43 -7.30
N GLY A 97 -23.15 26.18 -7.47
CA GLY A 97 -22.55 25.88 -8.76
C GLY A 97 -22.87 24.50 -9.33
N MET A 98 -23.47 23.60 -8.53
CA MET A 98 -23.79 22.20 -8.94
C MET A 98 -25.27 22.01 -9.27
N VAL A 99 -26.14 22.92 -8.86
CA VAL A 99 -27.59 22.80 -9.03
C VAL A 99 -28.18 24.10 -9.55
N ASP A 100 -29.19 23.97 -10.40
CA ASP A 100 -30.00 25.09 -10.81
C ASP A 100 -30.92 25.51 -9.64
N SER A 101 -30.77 26.74 -9.15
CA SER A 101 -31.53 27.29 -8.05
C SER A 101 -33.04 27.28 -8.29
N SER A 102 -33.48 27.21 -9.55
CA SER A 102 -34.89 27.07 -9.91
C SER A 102 -35.45 25.67 -9.62
N SER A 103 -34.61 24.65 -9.63
CA SER A 103 -35.02 23.25 -9.50
C SER A 103 -35.14 22.77 -8.04
N ASN A 104 -34.53 23.49 -7.09
CA ASN A 104 -34.36 23.02 -5.71
C ASN A 104 -35.21 23.82 -4.67
N GLY A 105 -36.08 24.69 -5.13
CA GLY A 105 -36.95 25.48 -4.21
C GLY A 105 -36.16 26.38 -3.25
N GLY A 106 -34.90 26.70 -3.56
CA GLY A 106 -34.06 27.57 -2.70
C GLY A 106 -33.44 26.85 -1.48
N HIS A 107 -33.54 25.53 -1.38
CA HIS A 107 -32.94 24.79 -0.26
C HIS A 107 -31.44 24.68 -0.42
N ALA A 108 -30.72 24.98 0.67
CA ALA A 108 -29.26 24.72 0.75
C ALA A 108 -28.99 23.22 0.63
N LEU A 109 -27.95 22.87 -0.11
CA LEU A 109 -27.48 21.49 -0.22
C LEU A 109 -26.24 21.30 0.65
N SER A 110 -26.17 20.15 1.32
CA SER A 110 -24.98 19.71 2.04
C SER A 110 -24.67 18.25 1.70
N ILE A 111 -23.43 17.83 1.92
CA ILE A 111 -23.05 16.43 1.76
C ILE A 111 -23.56 15.65 2.97
N SER A 112 -24.44 14.68 2.72
CA SER A 112 -24.96 13.80 3.78
C SER A 112 -23.98 12.70 4.13
N ASN A 113 -23.31 12.13 3.14
CA ASN A 113 -22.35 11.05 3.35
C ASN A 113 -21.29 10.99 2.24
N VAL A 114 -20.13 10.42 2.56
CA VAL A 114 -19.04 10.14 1.62
C VAL A 114 -18.61 8.68 1.82
N PHE A 115 -18.73 7.91 0.76
CA PHE A 115 -18.31 6.51 0.74
C PHE A 115 -16.98 6.40 0.04
N HIS A 116 -16.01 5.79 0.71
CA HIS A 116 -14.73 5.43 0.11
C HIS A 116 -14.68 3.93 -0.10
N LYS A 117 -14.38 3.50 -1.33
CA LYS A 117 -14.16 2.09 -1.66
C LYS A 117 -12.82 1.95 -2.36
N THR A 118 -12.02 1.05 -1.87
CA THR A 118 -10.69 0.75 -2.41
C THR A 118 -10.56 -0.73 -2.71
N PHE A 119 -9.72 -1.05 -3.66
CA PHE A 119 -9.46 -2.40 -4.11
C PHE A 119 -8.00 -2.51 -4.55
N ILE A 120 -7.36 -3.58 -4.14
CA ILE A 120 -6.01 -3.95 -4.59
C ILE A 120 -5.96 -5.44 -4.87
N GLU A 121 -5.35 -5.82 -5.98
CA GLU A 121 -5.08 -7.19 -6.36
C GLU A 121 -3.60 -7.34 -6.66
N VAL A 122 -2.98 -8.35 -6.06
CA VAL A 122 -1.59 -8.73 -6.29
C VAL A 122 -1.58 -10.16 -6.81
N ASN A 123 -1.13 -10.31 -8.03
CA ASN A 123 -1.04 -11.59 -8.74
C ASN A 123 0.32 -11.71 -9.45
N GLU A 124 0.52 -12.79 -10.18
CA GLU A 124 1.78 -13.08 -10.87
C GLU A 124 2.10 -12.10 -12.00
N GLU A 125 1.09 -11.52 -12.65
CA GLU A 125 1.29 -10.56 -13.75
C GLU A 125 1.89 -9.24 -13.26
N GLY A 126 1.56 -8.81 -12.04
CA GLY A 126 2.12 -7.61 -11.42
C GLY A 126 3.51 -7.82 -10.80
N THR A 127 3.89 -9.06 -10.49
CA THR A 127 5.18 -9.43 -9.90
C THR A 127 6.10 -10.17 -10.85
N GLU A 128 5.60 -10.79 -11.90
CA GLU A 128 6.42 -11.52 -12.90
C GLU A 128 7.37 -10.60 -13.65
N ALA A 129 7.04 -9.36 -13.90
CA ALA A 129 7.96 -8.40 -14.54
C ALA A 129 9.24 -8.19 -13.71
N ALA A 130 9.16 -8.28 -12.40
CA ALA A 130 10.32 -8.22 -11.50
C ALA A 130 11.06 -9.57 -11.41
N ALA A 131 10.33 -10.70 -11.49
CA ALA A 131 10.91 -12.04 -11.45
C ALA A 131 11.59 -12.43 -12.78
N ALA A 132 11.07 -11.97 -13.92
CA ALA A 132 11.68 -12.23 -15.23
C ALA A 132 13.04 -11.54 -15.39
N THR A 133 13.29 -10.46 -14.69
CA THR A 133 14.59 -9.78 -14.68
C THR A 133 15.63 -10.54 -13.82
N ALA A 134 15.21 -11.40 -12.91
CA ALA A 134 16.10 -12.26 -12.11
C ALA A 134 16.57 -13.52 -12.85
N GLY A 135 16.00 -13.82 -14.03
CA GLY A 135 16.30 -15.02 -14.82
C GLY A 135 17.50 -14.94 -15.77
N VAL A 136 18.27 -13.86 -15.78
CA VAL A 136 19.52 -13.82 -16.52
C VAL A 136 20.59 -14.59 -15.74
N VAL A 137 20.73 -15.87 -16.05
CA VAL A 137 21.86 -16.70 -15.62
C VAL A 137 23.13 -16.17 -16.26
N VAL A 138 23.78 -15.22 -15.64
CA VAL A 138 25.15 -14.88 -15.93
C VAL A 138 26.00 -15.84 -15.11
N LEU A 139 26.81 -16.67 -15.78
CA LEU A 139 27.93 -17.41 -15.17
C LEU A 139 28.86 -16.41 -14.47
N ARG A 140 28.57 -16.08 -13.22
CA ARG A 140 29.48 -15.32 -12.37
C ARG A 140 30.22 -16.29 -11.46
N SER A 141 31.54 -16.15 -11.43
CA SER A 141 32.42 -16.81 -10.48
C SER A 141 31.83 -16.82 -9.08
N PHE A 142 31.99 -17.96 -8.40
CA PHE A 142 31.57 -18.25 -7.03
C PHE A 142 32.00 -17.13 -6.03
N VAL A 143 31.21 -16.11 -5.93
CA VAL A 143 31.14 -15.31 -4.70
C VAL A 143 29.90 -15.82 -3.98
N LEU A 144 30.07 -16.47 -2.84
CA LEU A 144 29.01 -16.80 -1.90
C LEU A 144 28.36 -15.49 -1.45
N ARG A 145 27.43 -14.93 -2.25
CA ARG A 145 26.52 -13.92 -1.78
C ARG A 145 25.48 -14.65 -0.94
N SER A 146 25.37 -14.30 0.32
CA SER A 146 24.30 -14.79 1.17
C SER A 146 22.97 -14.32 0.53
N SER A 147 22.23 -15.26 -0.06
CA SER A 147 20.88 -15.00 -0.51
C SER A 147 19.98 -14.99 0.70
N GLU A 148 19.11 -13.99 0.80
CA GLU A 148 18.14 -13.89 1.88
C GLU A 148 16.79 -14.44 1.42
N ASP A 149 16.18 -15.31 2.23
CA ASP A 149 14.85 -15.84 1.94
C ASP A 149 13.77 -14.87 2.36
N PHE A 150 12.74 -14.73 1.52
CA PHE A 150 11.53 -14.00 1.84
C PHE A 150 10.31 -14.89 1.66
N ILE A 151 9.76 -15.37 2.77
CA ILE A 151 8.62 -16.31 2.81
C ILE A 151 7.51 -15.68 3.64
N ALA A 152 6.50 -15.12 2.97
CA ALA A 152 5.32 -14.53 3.61
C ALA A 152 4.26 -15.63 3.88
N ASP A 153 4.48 -16.43 4.92
CA ASP A 153 3.63 -17.54 5.35
C ASP A 153 2.70 -17.20 6.52
N HIS A 154 2.66 -15.95 6.93
CA HIS A 154 1.85 -15.43 8.03
C HIS A 154 1.43 -13.98 7.74
N PRO A 155 0.55 -13.37 8.56
CA PRO A 155 0.03 -12.02 8.33
C PRO A 155 1.12 -10.97 8.15
N PHE A 156 0.93 -10.11 7.13
CA PHE A 156 1.88 -9.06 6.77
C PHE A 156 1.16 -7.76 6.38
N MET A 157 1.90 -6.65 6.36
CA MET A 157 1.44 -5.38 5.82
C MET A 157 1.96 -5.17 4.40
N PHE A 158 1.23 -4.40 3.62
CA PHE A 158 1.69 -3.89 2.33
C PHE A 158 1.53 -2.38 2.25
N VAL A 159 2.42 -1.74 1.50
CA VAL A 159 2.39 -0.31 1.20
C VAL A 159 2.72 -0.12 -0.26
N LEU A 160 1.84 0.56 -1.00
CA LEU A 160 2.13 1.04 -2.35
C LEU A 160 2.52 2.51 -2.27
N LYS A 161 3.73 2.82 -2.71
CA LYS A 161 4.34 4.14 -2.61
C LYS A 161 4.78 4.63 -3.98
N GLU A 162 4.58 5.91 -4.25
CA GLU A 162 5.21 6.60 -5.36
C GLU A 162 6.64 6.99 -4.94
N ASP A 163 7.64 6.56 -5.73
CA ASP A 163 9.05 6.59 -5.31
C ASP A 163 9.70 7.97 -5.35
N ILE A 164 9.18 8.90 -6.18
CA ILE A 164 9.77 10.24 -6.38
C ILE A 164 9.28 11.19 -5.29
N THR A 165 7.96 11.26 -5.11
CA THR A 165 7.33 12.16 -4.13
C THR A 165 7.27 11.58 -2.73
N GLY A 166 7.38 10.25 -2.61
CA GLY A 166 7.24 9.53 -1.36
C GLY A 166 5.79 9.34 -0.90
N ILE A 167 4.80 9.70 -1.73
CA ILE A 167 3.39 9.59 -1.37
C ILE A 167 2.99 8.12 -1.26
N ILE A 168 2.39 7.74 -0.14
CA ILE A 168 1.74 6.45 0.05
C ILE A 168 0.36 6.51 -0.62
N VAL A 169 0.15 5.64 -1.61
CA VAL A 169 -1.11 5.56 -2.37
C VAL A 169 -2.07 4.55 -1.74
N PHE A 170 -1.53 3.41 -1.31
CA PHE A 170 -2.29 2.37 -0.60
C PHE A 170 -1.47 1.83 0.56
N MET A 171 -2.16 1.51 1.64
CA MET A 171 -1.61 0.80 2.79
C MET A 171 -2.68 -0.12 3.37
N GLY A 172 -2.27 -1.32 3.75
CA GLY A 172 -3.16 -2.28 4.36
C GLY A 172 -2.42 -3.51 4.89
N HIS A 173 -3.20 -4.48 5.32
CA HIS A 173 -2.65 -5.75 5.79
C HIS A 173 -3.40 -6.95 5.19
N VAL A 174 -2.71 -8.06 5.14
CA VAL A 174 -3.25 -9.36 4.71
C VAL A 174 -3.14 -10.32 5.89
N VAL A 175 -4.28 -10.67 6.47
CA VAL A 175 -4.37 -11.66 7.54
C VAL A 175 -4.55 -13.06 6.97
N ASN A 176 -5.43 -13.18 5.99
CA ASN A 176 -5.67 -14.43 5.27
C ASN A 176 -5.79 -14.11 3.76
N PRO A 177 -4.83 -14.52 2.94
CA PRO A 177 -4.86 -14.24 1.50
C PRO A 177 -6.00 -14.95 0.74
N LEU A 178 -6.62 -15.96 1.34
CA LEU A 178 -7.74 -16.70 0.75
C LEU A 178 -9.10 -16.08 1.08
N SER A 179 -9.18 -15.14 2.02
CA SER A 179 -10.42 -14.43 2.32
C SER A 179 -10.59 -13.29 1.30
N THR A 180 -11.57 -13.44 0.42
CA THR A 180 -12.10 -12.32 -0.36
C THR A 180 -13.05 -11.54 0.55
N SER A 181 -12.60 -10.40 1.04
CA SER A 181 -13.46 -9.44 1.76
C SER A 181 -14.31 -8.69 0.74
#